data_fd0192623b86119c92b1f6169a3a2810
#
_entry.id   fd0192623b86119c92b1f6169a3a2810
#
_cell.length_a   1.000
_cell.length_b   1.000
_cell.length_c   1.000
_cell.angle_alpha   90.00
_cell.angle_beta   90.00
_cell.angle_gamma   90.00
#
_symmetry.space_group_name_H-M   'P 1'
#
loop_
_entity.id
_entity.type
_entity.pdbx_description
1 polymer ?
#
loop_
_entity_poly.entity_id
_entity_poly.type
_entity_poly.pdbx_seq_one_letter_code
_entity_poly.pdbx_strand_id
1 'polypeptide(L)'
;MDISYVTGTQKFNYRVCALLLWNGKILAMRDERSPYYYLPGGRVQMGETAEQAVLRELREELRISPALLRPLWLSQSFFREDVDGLRYHELCVYFLMDASSTDLLGRGDCFTMREGPHIHRFEWLAFDRLGEEYFYPLFLKTEIFHLPEQFTIRADYE
;
A
#
# COMPACT_ATOMS: atom_id res chain seq x y z
N MET A 1 17.04 -8.23 -3.06
CA MET A 1 17.21 -7.14 -4.03
C MET A 1 15.85 -6.72 -4.56
N ASP A 2 15.50 -5.48 -4.36
CA ASP A 2 14.24 -4.92 -4.84
C ASP A 2 14.21 -4.85 -6.36
N ILE A 3 13.05 -5.12 -6.95
CA ILE A 3 12.83 -4.93 -8.38
C ILE A 3 12.54 -3.44 -8.62
N SER A 4 13.61 -2.68 -8.67
CA SER A 4 13.58 -1.23 -8.82
C SER A 4 14.88 -0.79 -9.49
N TYR A 5 14.77 0.11 -10.46
CA TYR A 5 15.96 0.65 -11.12
C TYR A 5 15.70 2.04 -11.68
N VAL A 6 16.77 2.78 -11.85
CA VAL A 6 16.76 4.11 -12.46
C VAL A 6 17.47 4.04 -13.80
N THR A 7 16.88 4.63 -14.83
CA THR A 7 17.51 4.79 -16.14
C THR A 7 17.27 6.22 -16.62
N GLY A 8 18.36 7.01 -16.76
CA GLY A 8 18.25 8.42 -17.09
C GLY A 8 17.43 9.18 -16.06
N THR A 9 16.31 9.78 -16.48
CA THR A 9 15.40 10.54 -15.63
C THR A 9 14.18 9.73 -15.21
N GLN A 10 14.20 8.43 -15.42
CA GLN A 10 13.06 7.55 -15.18
C GLN A 10 13.40 6.51 -14.13
N LYS A 11 12.37 6.09 -13.37
CA LYS A 11 12.50 5.05 -12.36
C LYS A 11 11.37 4.05 -12.51
N PHE A 12 11.73 2.76 -12.47
CA PHE A 12 10.77 1.67 -12.44
C PHE A 12 10.72 1.06 -11.05
N ASN A 13 9.50 0.77 -10.56
CA ASN A 13 9.29 -0.01 -9.34
C ASN A 13 8.24 -1.08 -9.58
N TYR A 14 8.46 -2.24 -8.99
CA TYR A 14 7.42 -3.27 -8.85
C TYR A 14 7.05 -3.36 -7.39
N ARG A 15 5.79 -3.05 -7.06
CA ARG A 15 5.33 -2.93 -5.69
C ARG A 15 4.08 -3.77 -5.42
N VAL A 16 3.81 -3.95 -4.13
CA VAL A 16 2.58 -4.55 -3.62
C VAL A 16 2.02 -3.65 -2.53
N CYS A 17 0.70 -3.65 -2.40
CA CYS A 17 -0.01 -2.94 -1.33
C CYS A 17 -1.10 -3.84 -0.76
N ALA A 18 -1.37 -3.68 0.53
CA ALA A 18 -2.39 -4.42 1.24
C ALA A 18 -3.57 -3.52 1.59
N LEU A 19 -4.78 -3.96 1.24
CA LEU A 19 -6.02 -3.40 1.75
C LEU A 19 -6.43 -4.21 2.98
N LEU A 20 -6.24 -3.62 4.14
CA LEU A 20 -6.69 -4.16 5.42
C LEU A 20 -7.93 -3.35 5.81
N LEU A 21 -9.08 -3.98 5.74
CA LEU A 21 -10.38 -3.32 5.93
C LEU A 21 -11.05 -3.85 7.19
N TRP A 22 -11.66 -2.93 7.93
CA TRP A 22 -12.42 -3.29 9.11
C TRP A 22 -13.49 -2.24 9.39
N ASN A 23 -14.74 -2.68 9.48
CA ASN A 23 -15.85 -1.84 9.93
C ASN A 23 -15.95 -0.50 9.18
N GLY A 24 -15.88 -0.54 7.85
CA GLY A 24 -15.97 0.66 7.00
C GLY A 24 -14.72 1.54 7.03
N LYS A 25 -13.59 0.99 7.47
CA LYS A 25 -12.32 1.71 7.57
C LYS A 25 -11.23 0.93 6.87
N ILE A 26 -10.21 1.65 6.41
CA ILE A 26 -9.01 1.09 5.80
C ILE A 26 -7.79 1.50 6.63
N LEU A 27 -6.86 0.56 6.82
CA LEU A 27 -5.61 0.87 7.50
C LEU A 27 -4.68 1.64 6.56
N ALA A 28 -4.31 2.84 6.97
CA ALA A 28 -3.35 3.68 6.28
C ALA A 28 -2.15 3.96 7.17
N MET A 29 -1.05 4.36 6.56
CA MET A 29 0.17 4.66 7.29
C MET A 29 0.83 5.90 6.75
N ARG A 30 1.70 6.50 7.56
CA ARG A 30 2.64 7.55 7.16
C ARG A 30 3.83 7.55 8.10
N ASP A 31 4.93 8.16 7.67
CA ASP A 31 6.12 8.35 8.48
C ASP A 31 6.62 9.79 8.34
N GLU A 32 7.75 10.09 8.97
CA GLU A 32 8.34 11.43 8.98
C GLU A 32 8.78 11.93 7.60
N ARG A 33 8.87 11.03 6.61
CA ARG A 33 9.26 11.35 5.23
C ARG A 33 8.09 11.68 4.33
N SER A 34 6.85 11.33 4.78
CA SER A 34 5.63 11.43 3.97
C SER A 34 4.62 12.35 4.61
N PRO A 35 4.19 13.43 3.92
CA PRO A 35 3.08 14.24 4.42
C PRO A 35 1.72 13.61 4.15
N TYR A 36 1.66 12.56 3.35
CA TYR A 36 0.42 11.89 2.94
C TYR A 36 0.31 10.50 3.54
N TYR A 37 -0.93 10.02 3.63
CA TYR A 37 -1.21 8.63 3.97
C TYR A 37 -1.01 7.73 2.75
N TYR A 38 -0.57 6.52 3.00
CA TYR A 38 -0.42 5.48 1.98
C TYR A 38 -0.74 4.12 2.60
N LEU A 39 -0.76 3.07 1.77
CA LEU A 39 -1.10 1.73 2.25
C LEU A 39 0.15 0.95 2.68
N PRO A 40 0.01 0.03 3.64
CA PRO A 40 1.08 -0.91 3.93
C PRO A 40 1.47 -1.69 2.68
N GLY A 41 2.76 -1.91 2.50
CA GLY A 41 3.31 -2.60 1.34
C GLY A 41 4.74 -2.23 1.10
N GLY A 42 5.22 -2.53 -0.10
CA GLY A 42 6.60 -2.23 -0.46
C GLY A 42 6.97 -2.84 -1.80
N ARG A 43 8.27 -2.92 -2.05
CA ARG A 43 8.80 -3.43 -3.31
C ARG A 43 8.89 -4.95 -3.30
N VAL A 44 8.54 -5.55 -4.43
CA VAL A 44 8.76 -6.98 -4.67
C VAL A 44 10.26 -7.19 -4.87
N GLN A 45 10.79 -8.25 -4.30
CA GLN A 45 12.20 -8.60 -4.45
C GLN A 45 12.37 -9.65 -5.53
N MET A 46 13.57 -9.70 -6.13
CA MET A 46 13.89 -10.72 -7.12
C MET A 46 13.69 -12.11 -6.54
N GLY A 47 12.97 -12.95 -7.28
CA GLY A 47 12.66 -14.31 -6.89
C GLY A 47 11.43 -14.47 -6.02
N GLU A 48 10.76 -13.38 -5.66
CA GLU A 48 9.54 -13.36 -4.85
C GLU A 48 8.32 -13.22 -5.74
N THR A 49 7.24 -13.92 -5.41
CA THR A 49 5.93 -13.61 -6.02
C THR A 49 5.34 -12.37 -5.35
N ALA A 50 4.36 -11.73 -5.99
CA ALA A 50 3.65 -10.62 -5.39
C ALA A 50 2.99 -11.01 -4.06
N GLU A 51 2.42 -12.22 -3.98
CA GLU A 51 1.79 -12.73 -2.76
C GLU A 51 2.81 -12.89 -1.63
N GLN A 52 3.99 -13.43 -1.94
CA GLN A 52 5.07 -13.56 -0.96
C GLN A 52 5.54 -12.19 -0.48
N ALA A 53 5.64 -11.24 -1.41
CA ALA A 53 6.09 -9.87 -1.10
C ALA A 53 5.16 -9.17 -0.14
N VAL A 54 3.84 -9.19 -0.39
CA VAL A 54 2.88 -8.50 0.49
C VAL A 54 2.87 -9.12 1.89
N LEU A 55 2.97 -10.44 2.00
CA LEU A 55 3.03 -11.11 3.30
C LEU A 55 4.33 -10.77 4.05
N ARG A 56 5.45 -10.71 3.34
CA ARG A 56 6.74 -10.31 3.94
C ARG A 56 6.68 -8.87 4.43
N GLU A 57 6.17 -7.95 3.62
CA GLU A 57 6.07 -6.54 4.00
C GLU A 57 5.18 -6.35 5.23
N LEU A 58 4.06 -7.06 5.32
CA LEU A 58 3.19 -6.96 6.49
C LEU A 58 3.83 -7.52 7.76
N ARG A 59 4.67 -8.56 7.65
CA ARG A 59 5.46 -9.03 8.78
C ARG A 59 6.48 -7.99 9.22
N GLU A 60 7.16 -7.36 8.27
CA GLU A 60 8.18 -6.35 8.56
C GLU A 60 7.60 -5.07 9.14
N GLU A 61 6.53 -4.55 8.54
CA GLU A 61 5.93 -3.27 8.93
C GLU A 61 5.00 -3.38 10.14
N LEU A 62 4.20 -4.44 10.20
CA LEU A 62 3.13 -4.58 11.20
C LEU A 62 3.30 -5.79 12.13
N ARG A 63 4.25 -6.68 11.82
CA ARG A 63 4.48 -7.92 12.57
C ARG A 63 3.21 -8.77 12.66
N ILE A 64 2.49 -8.87 11.55
CA ILE A 64 1.30 -9.70 11.42
C ILE A 64 1.44 -10.65 10.25
N SER A 65 0.67 -11.73 10.28
CA SER A 65 0.54 -12.69 9.19
C SER A 65 -0.95 -12.88 8.88
N PRO A 66 -1.58 -11.91 8.22
CA PRO A 66 -3.00 -12.00 7.90
C PRO A 66 -3.25 -12.96 6.76
N ALA A 67 -4.51 -13.38 6.59
CA ALA A 67 -4.91 -14.19 5.45
C ALA A 67 -4.99 -13.32 4.19
N LEU A 68 -4.39 -13.79 3.09
CA LEU A 68 -4.52 -13.15 1.78
C LEU A 68 -5.80 -13.68 1.14
N LEU A 69 -6.79 -12.80 0.91
CA LEU A 69 -8.07 -13.20 0.36
C LEU A 69 -8.02 -13.29 -1.17
N ARG A 70 -7.61 -12.20 -1.83
CA ARG A 70 -7.54 -12.17 -3.29
C ARG A 70 -6.83 -10.91 -3.80
N PRO A 71 -6.26 -10.94 -5.01
CA PRO A 71 -5.78 -9.72 -5.66
C PRO A 71 -6.96 -8.91 -6.18
N LEU A 72 -6.83 -7.59 -6.14
CA LEU A 72 -7.86 -6.65 -6.59
C LEU A 72 -7.47 -5.97 -7.90
N TRP A 73 -6.31 -5.32 -7.95
CA TRP A 73 -5.84 -4.58 -9.11
C TRP A 73 -4.37 -4.80 -9.38
N LEU A 74 -4.02 -4.77 -10.66
CA LEU A 74 -2.68 -4.41 -11.10
C LEU A 74 -2.77 -2.97 -11.61
N SER A 75 -2.16 -2.04 -10.90
CA SER A 75 -2.09 -0.64 -11.31
C SER A 75 -0.78 -0.39 -12.06
N GLN A 76 -0.90 0.30 -13.19
CA GLN A 76 0.23 0.83 -13.94
C GLN A 76 0.20 2.34 -13.69
N SER A 77 1.10 2.83 -12.85
CA SER A 77 1.09 4.24 -12.43
C SER A 77 2.23 5.01 -13.07
N PHE A 78 1.92 6.20 -13.53
CA PHE A 78 2.87 7.10 -14.17
C PHE A 78 2.81 8.45 -13.47
N PHE A 79 3.87 8.84 -12.80
CA PHE A 79 3.90 10.09 -12.05
C PHE A 79 5.32 10.63 -11.93
N ARG A 80 5.41 11.91 -11.56
CA ARG A 80 6.68 12.55 -11.25
C ARG A 80 6.78 12.76 -9.75
N GLU A 81 7.87 12.28 -9.16
CA GLU A 81 8.12 12.48 -7.74
C GLU A 81 8.84 13.81 -7.54
N ASP A 82 8.28 14.66 -6.67
CA ASP A 82 8.86 15.98 -6.42
C ASP A 82 10.19 15.91 -5.67
N VAL A 83 10.37 14.87 -4.86
CA VAL A 83 11.56 14.73 -4.01
C VAL A 83 12.82 14.50 -4.86
N ASP A 84 12.76 13.61 -5.84
CA ASP A 84 13.92 13.25 -6.67
C ASP A 84 13.82 13.75 -8.12
N GLY A 85 12.68 14.32 -8.51
CA GLY A 85 12.42 14.83 -9.86
C GLY A 85 12.32 13.76 -10.95
N LEU A 86 12.35 12.48 -10.56
CA LEU A 86 12.30 11.38 -11.51
C LEU A 86 10.86 11.11 -11.97
N ARG A 87 10.73 10.60 -13.18
CA ARG A 87 9.46 10.10 -13.69
C ARG A 87 9.36 8.63 -13.35
N TYR A 88 8.31 8.28 -12.61
CA TYR A 88 8.09 6.91 -12.16
C TYR A 88 7.17 6.18 -13.12
N HIS A 89 7.55 4.94 -13.39
CA HIS A 89 6.71 3.93 -13.99
C HIS A 89 6.62 2.80 -12.97
N GLU A 90 5.44 2.63 -12.38
CA GLU A 90 5.28 1.73 -11.26
C GLU A 90 4.20 0.71 -11.53
N LEU A 91 4.52 -0.57 -11.31
CA LEU A 91 3.53 -1.64 -11.27
C LEU A 91 3.24 -1.94 -9.81
N CYS A 92 1.96 -1.97 -9.45
CA CYS A 92 1.56 -2.30 -8.09
C CYS A 92 0.39 -3.26 -8.08
N VAL A 93 0.54 -4.38 -7.38
CA VAL A 93 -0.55 -5.32 -7.15
C VAL A 93 -1.16 -5.01 -5.78
N TYR A 94 -2.46 -4.78 -5.75
CA TYR A 94 -3.23 -4.50 -4.54
C TYR A 94 -3.96 -5.77 -4.11
N PHE A 95 -3.77 -6.17 -2.86
CA PHE A 95 -4.38 -7.38 -2.30
C PHE A 95 -5.37 -7.05 -1.21
N LEU A 96 -6.52 -7.73 -1.22
CA LEU A 96 -7.46 -7.71 -0.10
C LEU A 96 -6.99 -8.75 0.93
N MET A 97 -6.83 -8.29 2.17
CA MET A 97 -6.33 -9.11 3.28
C MET A 97 -7.36 -9.18 4.39
N ASP A 98 -7.31 -10.24 5.18
CA ASP A 98 -8.14 -10.39 6.38
C ASP A 98 -7.24 -10.45 7.61
N ALA A 99 -7.34 -9.45 8.46
CA ALA A 99 -6.54 -9.34 9.68
C ALA A 99 -7.25 -9.88 10.93
N SER A 100 -8.43 -10.49 10.79
CA SER A 100 -9.24 -10.91 11.94
C SER A 100 -8.57 -11.97 12.81
N SER A 101 -7.66 -12.77 12.24
CA SER A 101 -6.88 -13.79 12.98
C SER A 101 -5.60 -13.24 13.62
N THR A 102 -5.34 -11.94 13.47
CA THR A 102 -4.14 -11.27 14.01
C THR A 102 -4.53 -10.39 15.20
N ASP A 103 -3.54 -9.81 15.85
CA ASP A 103 -3.78 -8.86 16.96
C ASP A 103 -4.00 -7.42 16.48
N LEU A 104 -4.02 -7.20 15.14
CA LEU A 104 -4.09 -5.86 14.57
C LEU A 104 -5.28 -5.05 15.07
N LEU A 105 -6.45 -5.67 15.12
CA LEU A 105 -7.68 -4.98 15.54
C LEU A 105 -7.65 -4.54 17.01
N GLY A 106 -6.83 -5.19 17.81
CA GLY A 106 -6.67 -4.85 19.22
C GLY A 106 -5.71 -3.71 19.51
N ARG A 107 -5.05 -3.17 18.48
CA ARG A 107 -4.05 -2.10 18.66
C ARG A 107 -4.65 -0.69 18.73
N GLY A 108 -5.98 -0.56 18.57
CA GLY A 108 -6.66 0.72 18.59
C GLY A 108 -6.75 1.38 17.22
N ASP A 109 -7.41 2.54 17.18
CA ASP A 109 -7.64 3.27 15.93
C ASP A 109 -6.38 3.93 15.37
N CYS A 110 -5.38 4.15 16.21
CA CYS A 110 -4.14 4.82 15.85
C CYS A 110 -3.00 4.23 16.69
N PHE A 111 -1.92 3.84 16.03
CA PHE A 111 -0.77 3.26 16.73
C PHE A 111 0.51 3.50 15.92
N THR A 112 1.65 3.25 16.55
CA THR A 112 2.96 3.38 15.90
C THR A 112 3.71 2.06 15.94
N MET A 113 4.52 1.83 14.90
CA MET A 113 5.43 0.70 14.81
C MET A 113 6.80 1.22 14.38
N ARG A 114 7.86 0.63 14.90
CA ARG A 114 9.22 0.98 14.52
C ARG A 114 9.76 -0.06 13.53
N GLU A 115 10.31 0.43 12.42
CA GLU A 115 11.03 -0.40 11.44
C GLU A 115 12.40 0.24 11.21
N GLY A 116 13.45 -0.37 11.77
CA GLY A 116 14.80 0.22 11.73
C GLY A 116 14.81 1.60 12.39
N PRO A 117 15.34 2.63 11.71
CA PRO A 117 15.36 4.00 12.24
C PRO A 117 14.02 4.73 12.04
N HIS A 118 13.07 4.15 11.34
CA HIS A 118 11.81 4.81 10.99
C HIS A 118 10.69 4.43 11.94
N ILE A 119 9.86 5.41 12.26
CA ILE A 119 8.63 5.21 13.04
C ILE A 119 7.47 5.42 12.10
N HIS A 120 6.69 4.37 11.88
CA HIS A 120 5.47 4.41 11.06
C HIS A 120 4.27 4.64 11.95
N ARG A 121 3.41 5.56 11.53
CA ARG A 121 2.12 5.79 12.17
C ARG A 121 1.04 5.15 11.34
N PHE A 122 0.20 4.35 12.00
CA PHE A 122 -0.93 3.66 11.37
C PHE A 122 -2.23 4.23 11.92
N GLU A 123 -3.20 4.39 11.04
CA GLU A 123 -4.51 4.90 11.42
C GLU A 123 -5.59 4.22 10.58
N TRP A 124 -6.68 3.86 11.23
CA TRP A 124 -7.87 3.37 10.55
C TRP A 124 -8.67 4.56 10.04
N LEU A 125 -8.70 4.74 8.71
CA LEU A 125 -9.42 5.84 8.08
C LEU A 125 -10.76 5.36 7.57
N ALA A 126 -11.84 6.04 7.97
CA ALA A 126 -13.16 5.75 7.44
C ALA A 126 -13.18 5.99 5.93
N PHE A 127 -13.91 5.17 5.19
CA PHE A 127 -13.95 5.26 3.72
C PHE A 127 -14.43 6.64 3.25
N ASP A 128 -15.37 7.24 3.95
CA ASP A 128 -15.91 8.56 3.59
C ASP A 128 -14.94 9.71 3.88
N ARG A 129 -13.90 9.48 4.68
CA ARG A 129 -12.84 10.47 4.94
C ARG A 129 -11.78 10.50 3.85
N LEU A 130 -11.61 9.41 3.10
CA LEU A 130 -10.50 9.30 2.15
C LEU A 130 -10.50 10.43 1.12
N GLY A 131 -11.66 10.87 0.67
CA GLY A 131 -11.79 11.96 -0.30
C GLY A 131 -11.21 13.27 0.19
N GLU A 132 -11.22 13.52 1.49
CA GLU A 132 -10.74 14.75 2.13
C GLU A 132 -9.29 14.66 2.60
N GLU A 133 -8.74 13.46 2.68
CA GLU A 133 -7.41 13.23 3.19
C GLU A 133 -6.36 13.34 2.08
N TYR A 134 -5.15 13.76 2.46
CA TYR A 134 -4.00 13.65 1.58
C TYR A 134 -3.54 12.20 1.56
N PHE A 135 -4.03 11.44 0.58
CA PHE A 135 -3.95 9.99 0.54
C PHE A 135 -3.64 9.50 -0.88
N TYR A 136 -2.76 8.52 -0.98
CA TYR A 136 -2.48 7.81 -2.21
C TYR A 136 -2.70 6.31 -2.01
N PRO A 137 -3.18 5.56 -3.02
CA PRO A 137 -3.45 6.00 -4.40
C PRO A 137 -4.78 6.76 -4.51
N LEU A 138 -4.82 7.74 -5.40
CA LEU A 138 -6.01 8.60 -5.56
C LEU A 138 -7.25 7.82 -5.96
N PHE A 139 -7.11 6.79 -6.82
CA PHE A 139 -8.26 6.03 -7.31
C PHE A 139 -9.02 5.34 -6.18
N LEU A 140 -8.34 5.00 -5.09
CA LEU A 140 -8.96 4.28 -3.99
C LEU A 140 -10.00 5.13 -3.26
N LYS A 141 -9.90 6.44 -3.36
CA LYS A 141 -10.89 7.35 -2.75
C LYS A 141 -12.30 7.11 -3.25
N THR A 142 -12.44 6.63 -4.49
CA THR A 142 -13.74 6.25 -5.08
C THR A 142 -13.93 4.74 -5.11
N GLU A 143 -12.91 3.98 -5.50
CA GLU A 143 -13.02 2.54 -5.68
C GLU A 143 -13.19 1.77 -4.37
N ILE A 144 -12.84 2.36 -3.22
CA ILE A 144 -12.98 1.69 -1.93
C ILE A 144 -14.44 1.33 -1.61
N PHE A 145 -15.40 2.08 -2.13
CA PHE A 145 -16.82 1.85 -1.88
C PHE A 145 -17.35 0.66 -2.67
N HIS A 146 -16.65 0.23 -3.72
CA HIS A 146 -17.11 -0.82 -4.60
C HIS A 146 -15.92 -1.57 -5.20
N LEU A 147 -15.37 -2.49 -4.42
CA LEU A 147 -14.20 -3.27 -4.85
C LEU A 147 -14.56 -4.15 -6.05
N PRO A 148 -13.62 -4.36 -6.99
CA PRO A 148 -13.89 -5.20 -8.16
C PRO A 148 -14.11 -6.66 -7.74
N GLU A 149 -15.04 -7.33 -8.41
CA GLU A 149 -15.29 -8.74 -8.19
C GLU A 149 -14.18 -9.62 -8.77
N GLN A 150 -13.52 -9.14 -9.82
CA GLN A 150 -12.44 -9.84 -10.51
C GLN A 150 -11.18 -8.99 -10.53
N PHE A 151 -10.04 -9.65 -10.59
CA PHE A 151 -8.75 -8.98 -10.72
C PHE A 151 -8.75 -8.11 -11.98
N THR A 152 -8.44 -6.83 -11.81
CA THR A 152 -8.59 -5.83 -12.85
C THR A 152 -7.27 -5.08 -13.08
N ILE A 153 -6.88 -4.91 -14.34
CA ILE A 153 -5.73 -4.11 -14.73
C ILE A 153 -6.20 -2.68 -14.95
N ARG A 154 -5.47 -1.72 -14.41
CA ARG A 154 -5.77 -0.30 -14.56
C ARG A 154 -4.52 0.52 -14.87
N ALA A 155 -4.71 1.70 -15.42
CA ALA A 155 -3.62 2.66 -15.64
C ALA A 155 -4.01 3.98 -14.97
N ASP A 156 -3.07 4.54 -14.22
CA ASP A 156 -3.27 5.77 -13.46
C ASP A 156 -2.16 6.77 -13.80
N TYR A 157 -2.56 7.96 -14.23
CA TYR A 157 -1.67 9.06 -14.60
C TYR A 157 -1.82 10.19 -13.57
N GLU A 158 -0.74 10.48 -12.87
CA GLU A 158 -0.75 11.48 -11.80
C GLU A 158 0.27 12.60 -12.02
#